data_be3a29ce5e75a46798a8f38a2c0f0d99
#
_entry.id   be3a29ce5e75a46798a8f38a2c0f0d99
#
_cell.length_a   1.000
_cell.length_b   1.000
_cell.length_c   1.000
_cell.angle_alpha   90.00
_cell.angle_beta   90.00
_cell.angle_gamma   90.00
#
_symmetry.space_group_name_H-M   'P 1'
#
loop_
_entity.id
_entity.type
_entity.pdbx_description
1 polymer ?
#
loop_
_entity_poly.entity_id
_entity_poly.type
_entity_poly.pdbx_seq_one_letter_code
_entity_poly.pdbx_strand_id
1 'polypeptide(L)'
;KIFTGIYVAGTGLAIAMTMTVFIVLYVKFAPIYPEYNRDRTLVMKYISRTNKDKSPGNWSSSIAYSMKEMLADCPHLDKIGATSMSSFGNISVTIPQTQTVVKVSSILTDKGYWEVFTYQFVGGRPFTEAEAKSNMSVVILSESMAKTLTGSADAVGKQVLINGKEHQVCGVVKDASTITPVTSADVYLPLSHVPSVFQANGLLGRVHLYMTSTDASDNEMLRAEIKDVINRYNQEDT
;
A
#
# COMPACT_ATOMS: atom_id res chain seq x y z
N LYS A 1 -13.66 48.80 22.60
CA LYS A 1 -14.39 47.54 22.29
C LYS A 1 -13.99 46.95 20.91
N ILE A 2 -13.79 47.76 19.85
CA ILE A 2 -13.38 47.27 18.51
C ILE A 2 -11.97 46.67 18.55
N PHE A 3 -11.00 47.34 19.18
CA PHE A 3 -9.63 46.81 19.31
C PHE A 3 -9.56 45.48 20.06
N THR A 4 -10.35 45.32 21.12
CA THR A 4 -10.43 44.06 21.85
C THR A 4 -10.98 42.95 20.97
N GLY A 5 -12.00 43.24 20.14
CA GLY A 5 -12.55 42.26 19.19
C GLY A 5 -11.51 41.82 18.13
N ILE A 6 -10.76 42.79 17.57
CA ILE A 6 -9.70 42.49 16.59
C ILE A 6 -8.59 41.63 17.25
N TYR A 7 -8.21 41.94 18.47
CA TYR A 7 -7.17 41.19 19.20
C TYR A 7 -7.61 39.76 19.47
N VAL A 8 -8.83 39.55 19.94
CA VAL A 8 -9.39 38.21 20.20
C VAL A 8 -9.50 37.40 18.90
N ALA A 9 -10.00 38.04 17.83
CA ALA A 9 -10.11 37.36 16.54
C ALA A 9 -8.73 36.99 15.96
N GLY A 10 -7.76 37.91 16.02
CA GLY A 10 -6.38 37.65 15.55
C GLY A 10 -5.69 36.54 16.34
N THR A 11 -5.80 36.58 17.67
CA THR A 11 -5.22 35.54 18.53
C THR A 11 -5.89 34.17 18.30
N GLY A 12 -7.21 34.16 18.19
CA GLY A 12 -7.96 32.94 17.91
C GLY A 12 -7.58 32.33 16.56
N LEU A 13 -7.43 33.15 15.52
CA LEU A 13 -6.99 32.69 14.20
C LEU A 13 -5.56 32.17 14.25
N ALA A 14 -4.64 32.84 14.93
CA ALA A 14 -3.25 32.38 15.07
C ALA A 14 -3.17 31.00 15.77
N ILE A 15 -3.92 30.80 16.84
CA ILE A 15 -4.00 29.52 17.55
C ILE A 15 -4.58 28.44 16.63
N ALA A 16 -5.68 28.73 15.93
CA ALA A 16 -6.30 27.78 15.02
C ALA A 16 -5.33 27.35 13.90
N MET A 17 -4.61 28.30 13.29
CA MET A 17 -3.61 27.98 12.25
C MET A 17 -2.46 27.15 12.81
N THR A 18 -1.95 27.49 13.98
CA THR A 18 -0.88 26.72 14.64
C THR A 18 -1.32 25.30 14.94
N MET A 19 -2.52 25.12 15.52
CA MET A 19 -3.08 23.78 15.78
C MET A 19 -3.26 22.98 14.51
N THR A 20 -3.75 23.61 13.43
CA THR A 20 -3.91 22.94 12.13
C THR A 20 -2.57 22.42 11.61
N VAL A 21 -1.50 23.23 11.69
CA VAL A 21 -0.15 22.80 11.29
C VAL A 21 0.33 21.62 12.15
N PHE A 22 0.15 21.70 13.47
CA PHE A 22 0.52 20.57 14.35
C PHE A 22 -0.26 19.30 14.05
N ILE A 23 -1.57 19.40 13.79
CA ILE A 23 -2.39 18.22 13.41
C ILE A 23 -1.90 17.62 12.10
N VAL A 24 -1.62 18.45 11.08
CA VAL A 24 -1.11 17.98 9.78
C VAL A 24 0.24 17.27 9.94
N LEU A 25 1.16 17.85 10.72
CA LEU A 25 2.46 17.24 11.00
C LEU A 25 2.30 15.94 11.79
N TYR A 26 1.44 15.93 12.82
CA TYR A 26 1.16 14.73 13.61
C TYR A 26 0.64 13.61 12.71
N VAL A 27 -0.39 13.87 11.89
CA VAL A 27 -0.96 12.88 10.96
C VAL A 27 0.08 12.35 9.97
N LYS A 28 1.04 13.20 9.57
CA LYS A 28 2.09 12.81 8.61
C LYS A 28 3.16 11.91 9.22
N PHE A 29 3.52 12.09 10.47
CA PHE A 29 4.66 11.43 11.11
C PHE A 29 4.28 10.43 12.21
N ALA A 30 3.12 10.57 12.83
CA ALA A 30 2.70 9.67 13.89
C ALA A 30 2.46 8.24 13.38
N PRO A 31 2.76 7.22 14.18
CA PRO A 31 2.38 5.85 13.90
C PRO A 31 0.87 5.74 13.94
N ILE A 32 0.26 5.46 12.80
CA ILE A 32 -1.21 5.32 12.61
C ILE A 32 -1.48 3.92 12.05
N TYR A 33 -2.48 3.24 12.61
CA TYR A 33 -2.95 1.94 12.11
C TYR A 33 -3.26 1.97 10.60
N PRO A 34 -2.78 1.01 9.83
CA PRO A 34 -1.90 -0.10 10.14
C PRO A 34 -0.39 0.22 9.96
N GLU A 35 -0.03 1.48 9.75
CA GLU A 35 1.32 1.97 9.44
C GLU A 35 2.08 2.36 10.73
N TYR A 36 2.22 1.41 11.67
CA TYR A 36 2.88 1.71 12.95
C TYR A 36 4.39 1.96 12.83
N ASN A 37 5.04 1.37 11.81
CA ASN A 37 6.48 1.44 11.60
C ASN A 37 6.87 2.52 10.57
N ARG A 38 6.16 3.67 10.55
CA ARG A 38 6.42 4.75 9.58
C ARG A 38 7.83 5.30 9.63
N ASP A 39 8.43 5.34 10.81
CA ASP A 39 9.78 5.81 11.08
C ASP A 39 10.87 4.98 10.40
N ARG A 40 10.61 3.68 10.20
CA ARG A 40 11.53 2.75 9.54
C ARG A 40 10.97 2.17 8.22
N THR A 41 9.88 2.72 7.70
CA THR A 41 9.30 2.28 6.42
C THR A 41 9.78 3.15 5.27
N LEU A 42 10.46 2.53 4.32
CA LEU A 42 10.86 3.13 3.07
C LEU A 42 9.89 2.73 1.96
N VAL A 43 9.60 3.67 1.08
CA VAL A 43 8.70 3.44 -0.06
C VAL A 43 9.40 3.77 -1.35
N MET A 44 9.50 2.77 -2.23
CA MET A 44 9.99 2.96 -3.60
C MET A 44 8.79 2.91 -4.55
N LYS A 45 8.43 4.06 -5.11
CA LYS A 45 7.27 4.19 -6.01
C LYS A 45 7.67 4.27 -7.48
N TYR A 46 8.78 4.93 -7.75
CA TYR A 46 9.21 5.24 -9.11
C TYR A 46 10.70 5.01 -9.27
N ILE A 47 11.06 4.55 -10.46
CA ILE A 47 12.43 4.50 -10.94
C ILE A 47 12.49 5.23 -12.28
N SER A 48 13.56 5.96 -12.52
CA SER A 48 13.78 6.69 -13.78
C SER A 48 14.97 6.12 -14.52
N ARG A 49 14.85 5.97 -15.84
CA ARG A 49 15.94 5.60 -16.72
C ARG A 49 16.57 6.87 -17.29
N THR A 50 17.89 6.99 -17.14
CA THR A 50 18.66 8.07 -17.76
C THR A 50 19.40 7.53 -18.98
N ASN A 51 19.33 8.23 -20.11
CA ASN A 51 20.05 7.83 -21.31
C ASN A 51 21.58 7.96 -21.14
N LYS A 52 22.37 7.19 -21.92
CA LYS A 52 23.84 7.21 -21.87
C LYS A 52 24.45 8.59 -22.15
N ASP A 53 23.77 9.44 -22.91
CA ASP A 53 24.14 10.82 -23.20
C ASP A 53 23.78 11.83 -22.11
N LYS A 54 23.36 11.33 -20.95
CA LYS A 54 22.89 12.14 -19.81
C LYS A 54 21.71 13.08 -20.11
N SER A 55 21.11 12.99 -21.29
CA SER A 55 19.83 13.62 -21.52
C SER A 55 18.80 12.95 -20.58
N PRO A 56 17.98 13.71 -19.85
CA PRO A 56 16.98 13.10 -18.99
C PRO A 56 16.03 12.30 -19.88
N GLY A 57 16.17 10.98 -19.83
CA GLY A 57 15.14 10.08 -20.33
C GLY A 57 13.92 10.32 -19.45
N ASN A 58 12.93 11.00 -19.97
CA ASN A 58 11.69 11.35 -19.25
C ASN A 58 10.80 10.14 -18.94
N TRP A 59 11.38 8.97 -18.73
CA TRP A 59 10.66 7.76 -18.40
C TRP A 59 10.81 7.45 -16.93
N SER A 60 9.84 7.92 -16.16
CA SER A 60 9.61 7.45 -14.80
C SER A 60 8.51 6.41 -14.86
N SER A 61 8.77 5.24 -14.34
CA SER A 61 7.80 4.15 -14.20
C SER A 61 7.82 3.63 -12.77
N SER A 62 6.78 2.88 -12.41
CA SER A 62 6.82 2.08 -11.20
C SER A 62 7.88 0.98 -11.31
N ILE A 63 8.09 0.25 -10.24
CA ILE A 63 9.19 -0.69 -10.05
C ILE A 63 8.82 -2.05 -10.64
N ALA A 64 9.79 -2.77 -11.20
CA ALA A 64 9.63 -4.18 -11.55
C ALA A 64 9.47 -5.03 -10.29
N TYR A 65 8.58 -6.05 -10.33
CA TYR A 65 8.39 -6.94 -9.18
C TYR A 65 9.68 -7.74 -8.85
N SER A 66 10.49 -8.07 -9.87
CA SER A 66 11.79 -8.74 -9.71
C SER A 66 12.77 -7.97 -8.81
N MET A 67 12.64 -6.65 -8.72
CA MET A 67 13.45 -5.84 -7.82
C MET A 67 13.30 -6.27 -6.35
N LYS A 68 12.14 -6.82 -5.97
CA LYS A 68 11.93 -7.38 -4.64
C LYS A 68 12.90 -8.51 -4.32
N GLU A 69 13.13 -9.41 -5.28
CA GLU A 69 14.06 -10.54 -5.13
C GLU A 69 15.51 -10.04 -5.06
N MET A 70 15.85 -9.04 -5.89
CA MET A 70 17.20 -8.44 -5.88
C MET A 70 17.54 -7.74 -4.57
N LEU A 71 16.53 -7.20 -3.88
CA LEU A 71 16.70 -6.51 -2.60
C LEU A 71 16.63 -7.46 -1.39
N ALA A 72 16.24 -8.72 -1.56
CA ALA A 72 16.02 -9.65 -0.45
C ALA A 72 17.27 -9.90 0.40
N ASP A 73 18.46 -9.77 -0.19
CA ASP A 73 19.74 -10.01 0.47
C ASP A 73 20.35 -8.74 1.11
N CYS A 74 19.63 -7.61 1.13
CA CYS A 74 20.10 -6.40 1.78
C CYS A 74 20.16 -6.58 3.30
N PRO A 75 21.34 -6.41 3.94
CA PRO A 75 21.51 -6.70 5.37
C PRO A 75 20.62 -5.92 6.33
N HIS A 76 20.27 -4.68 5.95
CA HIS A 76 19.43 -3.80 6.78
C HIS A 76 17.95 -3.84 6.39
N LEU A 77 17.55 -4.77 5.52
CA LEU A 77 16.15 -5.00 5.15
C LEU A 77 15.51 -6.02 6.12
N ASP A 78 14.46 -5.62 6.84
CA ASP A 78 13.65 -6.52 7.69
C ASP A 78 12.54 -7.19 6.86
N LYS A 79 11.71 -6.39 6.19
CA LYS A 79 10.56 -6.88 5.41
C LYS A 79 10.40 -6.10 4.13
N ILE A 80 9.85 -6.77 3.10
CA ILE A 80 9.54 -6.15 1.83
C ILE A 80 8.21 -6.66 1.27
N GLY A 81 7.35 -5.74 0.88
CA GLY A 81 6.06 -6.02 0.28
C GLY A 81 5.82 -5.18 -0.96
N ALA A 82 4.90 -5.63 -1.80
CA ALA A 82 4.56 -4.97 -3.05
C ALA A 82 3.06 -4.72 -3.18
N THR A 83 2.72 -3.58 -3.81
CA THR A 83 1.37 -3.32 -4.31
C THR A 83 1.42 -2.95 -5.78
N SER A 84 0.36 -3.24 -6.53
CA SER A 84 0.27 -2.77 -7.89
C SER A 84 -0.19 -1.31 -7.95
N MET A 85 0.35 -0.56 -8.94
CA MET A 85 -0.13 0.80 -9.26
C MET A 85 -1.60 0.82 -9.70
N SER A 86 -2.09 -0.28 -10.28
CA SER A 86 -3.50 -0.47 -10.61
C SER A 86 -4.39 -0.68 -9.38
N SER A 87 -3.79 -0.82 -8.19
CA SER A 87 -4.47 -1.12 -6.93
C SER A 87 -5.36 0.01 -6.41
N PHE A 88 -5.18 1.22 -6.91
CA PHE A 88 -6.00 2.37 -6.51
C PHE A 88 -7.23 2.54 -7.41
N GLY A 89 -7.59 1.48 -8.17
CA GLY A 89 -8.79 1.44 -8.99
C GLY A 89 -10.03 1.04 -8.20
N ASN A 90 -11.18 1.50 -8.67
CA ASN A 90 -12.46 1.03 -8.19
C ASN A 90 -12.78 -0.29 -8.89
N ILE A 91 -12.99 -1.35 -8.11
CA ILE A 91 -13.55 -2.62 -8.58
C ILE A 91 -15.05 -2.62 -8.36
N SER A 92 -15.74 -3.47 -9.11
CA SER A 92 -17.19 -3.66 -8.95
C SER A 92 -17.45 -4.83 -8.00
N VAL A 93 -18.26 -4.58 -6.97
CA VAL A 93 -18.70 -5.61 -6.03
C VAL A 93 -20.22 -5.69 -6.08
N THR A 94 -20.77 -6.89 -6.12
CA THR A 94 -22.22 -7.10 -6.10
C THR A 94 -22.70 -7.32 -4.68
N ILE A 95 -23.64 -6.51 -4.22
CA ILE A 95 -24.28 -6.65 -2.91
C ILE A 95 -25.36 -7.73 -3.04
N PRO A 96 -25.23 -8.89 -2.36
CA PRO A 96 -26.13 -10.03 -2.58
C PRO A 96 -27.61 -9.73 -2.27
N GLN A 97 -27.88 -8.92 -1.26
CA GLN A 97 -29.24 -8.63 -0.77
C GLN A 97 -30.06 -7.79 -1.78
N THR A 98 -29.39 -6.89 -2.48
CA THR A 98 -30.04 -5.94 -3.41
C THR A 98 -29.71 -6.22 -4.86
N GLN A 99 -28.78 -7.14 -5.15
CA GLN A 99 -28.21 -7.39 -6.48
C GLN A 99 -27.60 -6.11 -7.11
N THR A 100 -27.29 -5.12 -6.28
CA THR A 100 -26.73 -3.84 -6.73
C THR A 100 -25.22 -3.97 -6.91
N VAL A 101 -24.72 -3.46 -8.03
CA VAL A 101 -23.28 -3.37 -8.31
C VAL A 101 -22.77 -2.01 -7.85
N VAL A 102 -21.82 -2.01 -6.93
CA VAL A 102 -21.19 -0.80 -6.40
C VAL A 102 -19.70 -0.81 -6.73
N LYS A 103 -19.15 0.38 -6.92
CA LYS A 103 -17.70 0.56 -7.06
C LYS A 103 -17.10 0.81 -5.69
N VAL A 104 -16.05 0.06 -5.37
CA VAL A 104 -15.34 0.10 -4.10
C VAL A 104 -13.85 0.23 -4.32
N SER A 105 -13.13 0.76 -3.33
CA SER A 105 -11.69 0.88 -3.37
C SER A 105 -11.01 -0.48 -3.25
N SER A 106 -9.91 -0.69 -3.98
CA SER A 106 -9.16 -1.94 -3.92
C SER A 106 -7.67 -1.72 -3.92
N ILE A 107 -6.94 -2.60 -3.23
CA ILE A 107 -5.50 -2.71 -3.27
C ILE A 107 -5.11 -4.13 -3.67
N LEU A 108 -4.22 -4.26 -4.68
CA LEU A 108 -3.61 -5.52 -5.05
C LEU A 108 -2.28 -5.66 -4.31
N THR A 109 -2.12 -6.74 -3.55
CA THR A 109 -0.97 -6.92 -2.65
C THR A 109 -0.32 -8.28 -2.84
N ASP A 110 0.94 -8.38 -2.45
CA ASP A 110 1.60 -9.66 -2.23
C ASP A 110 1.56 -10.06 -0.74
N LYS A 111 2.15 -11.22 -0.41
CA LYS A 111 2.27 -11.67 0.98
C LYS A 111 3.08 -10.68 1.85
N GLY A 112 4.18 -10.15 1.31
CA GLY A 112 5.09 -9.26 2.04
C GLY A 112 4.42 -7.96 2.50
N TYR A 113 3.42 -7.49 1.78
CA TYR A 113 2.65 -6.32 2.18
C TYR A 113 2.04 -6.47 3.58
N TRP A 114 1.52 -7.66 3.91
CA TRP A 114 0.93 -7.97 5.21
C TRP A 114 1.97 -8.14 6.33
N GLU A 115 3.22 -8.32 5.96
CA GLU A 115 4.34 -8.37 6.90
C GLU A 115 4.90 -6.97 7.21
N VAL A 116 4.91 -6.07 6.21
CA VAL A 116 5.32 -4.67 6.36
C VAL A 116 4.31 -3.88 7.18
N PHE A 117 3.02 -4.04 6.87
CA PHE A 117 1.94 -3.32 7.53
C PHE A 117 1.25 -4.18 8.58
N THR A 118 1.06 -3.62 9.77
CA THR A 118 0.54 -4.36 10.92
C THR A 118 -0.98 -4.29 10.98
N TYR A 119 -1.63 -5.09 10.12
CA TYR A 119 -3.09 -5.18 10.12
C TYR A 119 -3.64 -6.00 11.29
N GLN A 120 -4.74 -5.55 11.87
CA GLN A 120 -5.52 -6.30 12.84
C GLN A 120 -6.61 -7.09 12.11
N PHE A 121 -6.49 -8.42 12.08
CA PHE A 121 -7.51 -9.30 11.55
C PHE A 121 -8.65 -9.46 12.56
N VAL A 122 -9.85 -9.14 12.13
CA VAL A 122 -11.09 -9.38 12.89
C VAL A 122 -11.45 -10.87 12.81
N GLY A 123 -11.13 -11.50 11.67
CA GLY A 123 -11.27 -12.92 11.43
C GLY A 123 -10.40 -13.39 10.27
N GLY A 124 -10.08 -14.68 10.24
CA GLY A 124 -9.26 -15.27 9.19
C GLY A 124 -7.79 -14.87 9.24
N ARG A 125 -7.15 -14.77 8.08
CA ARG A 125 -5.72 -14.56 7.91
C ARG A 125 -5.39 -13.87 6.58
N PRO A 126 -4.16 -13.34 6.40
CA PRO A 126 -3.67 -12.97 5.07
C PRO A 126 -3.69 -14.18 4.13
N PHE A 127 -3.79 -13.95 2.83
CA PHE A 127 -3.57 -15.03 1.87
C PHE A 127 -2.11 -15.49 1.90
N THR A 128 -1.93 -16.78 1.72
CA THR A 128 -0.60 -17.42 1.66
C THR A 128 0.09 -17.10 0.34
N GLU A 129 1.40 -17.35 0.29
CA GLU A 129 2.15 -17.20 -0.95
C GLU A 129 1.65 -18.16 -2.06
N ALA A 130 1.25 -19.38 -1.68
CA ALA A 130 0.68 -20.35 -2.60
C ALA A 130 -0.64 -19.85 -3.19
N GLU A 131 -1.55 -19.31 -2.37
CA GLU A 131 -2.80 -18.67 -2.82
C GLU A 131 -2.53 -17.46 -3.70
N ALA A 132 -1.55 -16.63 -3.32
CA ALA A 132 -1.16 -15.45 -4.09
C ALA A 132 -0.54 -15.81 -5.46
N LYS A 133 0.21 -16.91 -5.56
CA LYS A 133 0.84 -17.35 -6.82
C LYS A 133 -0.09 -18.17 -7.71
N SER A 134 -0.99 -18.98 -7.14
CA SER A 134 -1.87 -19.88 -7.87
C SER A 134 -3.07 -19.22 -8.54
N ASN A 135 -3.20 -17.89 -8.44
CA ASN A 135 -4.35 -17.13 -8.92
C ASN A 135 -5.69 -17.64 -8.35
N MET A 136 -5.67 -18.14 -7.11
CA MET A 136 -6.89 -18.52 -6.41
C MET A 136 -7.77 -17.29 -6.19
N SER A 137 -9.07 -17.48 -6.38
CA SER A 137 -10.06 -16.42 -6.17
C SER A 137 -10.30 -16.20 -4.66
N VAL A 138 -9.29 -15.67 -3.97
CA VAL A 138 -9.37 -15.29 -2.55
C VAL A 138 -9.38 -13.77 -2.40
N VAL A 139 -9.99 -13.29 -1.32
CA VAL A 139 -10.11 -11.86 -1.03
C VAL A 139 -10.03 -11.62 0.47
N ILE A 140 -9.47 -10.47 0.84
CA ILE A 140 -9.57 -9.92 2.18
C ILE A 140 -10.43 -8.67 2.11
N LEU A 141 -11.36 -8.54 3.04
CA LEU A 141 -12.29 -7.40 3.12
C LEU A 141 -11.94 -6.51 4.32
N SER A 142 -12.25 -5.23 4.21
CA SER A 142 -12.35 -4.37 5.38
C SER A 142 -13.58 -4.78 6.21
N GLU A 143 -13.60 -4.47 7.50
CA GLU A 143 -14.70 -4.82 8.39
C GLU A 143 -16.02 -4.19 7.93
N SER A 144 -15.99 -2.93 7.51
CA SER A 144 -17.16 -2.24 6.97
C SER A 144 -17.68 -2.89 5.70
N MET A 145 -16.77 -3.30 4.80
CA MET A 145 -17.15 -3.99 3.56
C MET A 145 -17.69 -5.38 3.82
N ALA A 146 -17.10 -6.13 4.74
CA ALA A 146 -17.62 -7.43 5.16
C ALA A 146 -19.07 -7.31 5.68
N LYS A 147 -19.36 -6.32 6.55
CA LYS A 147 -20.72 -6.04 7.04
C LYS A 147 -21.67 -5.68 5.89
N THR A 148 -21.22 -4.87 4.94
CA THR A 148 -22.07 -4.46 3.79
C THR A 148 -22.42 -5.64 2.89
N LEU A 149 -21.47 -6.54 2.63
CA LEU A 149 -21.66 -7.65 1.69
C LEU A 149 -22.37 -8.85 2.33
N THR A 150 -22.10 -9.14 3.59
CA THR A 150 -22.56 -10.39 4.23
C THR A 150 -23.48 -10.18 5.41
N GLY A 151 -23.75 -8.93 5.78
CA GLY A 151 -24.55 -8.56 6.95
C GLY A 151 -23.80 -8.70 8.28
N SER A 152 -22.55 -9.14 8.29
CA SER A 152 -21.75 -9.38 9.49
C SER A 152 -20.26 -9.20 9.21
N ALA A 153 -19.48 -8.84 10.25
CA ALA A 153 -18.02 -8.89 10.18
C ALA A 153 -17.48 -10.33 10.10
N ASP A 154 -18.27 -11.32 10.51
CA ASP A 154 -17.95 -12.74 10.34
C ASP A 154 -18.27 -13.19 8.89
N ALA A 155 -17.34 -12.87 8.00
CA ALA A 155 -17.46 -13.15 6.57
C ALA A 155 -16.45 -14.19 6.07
N VAL A 156 -15.54 -14.68 6.91
CA VAL A 156 -14.52 -15.64 6.51
C VAL A 156 -15.16 -16.93 5.99
N GLY A 157 -14.67 -17.41 4.85
CA GLY A 157 -15.21 -18.60 4.16
C GLY A 157 -16.41 -18.32 3.25
N LYS A 158 -17.07 -17.16 3.36
CA LYS A 158 -18.19 -16.80 2.48
C LYS A 158 -17.69 -16.43 1.08
N GLN A 159 -18.58 -16.57 0.10
CA GLN A 159 -18.33 -16.15 -1.28
C GLN A 159 -18.87 -14.74 -1.51
N VAL A 160 -18.09 -13.94 -2.23
CA VAL A 160 -18.47 -12.60 -2.66
C VAL A 160 -18.18 -12.43 -4.14
N LEU A 161 -18.99 -11.62 -4.83
CA LEU A 161 -18.89 -11.42 -6.26
C LEU A 161 -18.12 -10.12 -6.56
N ILE A 162 -16.93 -10.24 -7.13
CA ILE A 162 -16.05 -9.12 -7.47
C ILE A 162 -15.79 -9.14 -8.98
N ASN A 163 -16.10 -8.05 -9.68
CA ASN A 163 -16.00 -7.96 -11.14
C ASN A 163 -16.71 -9.13 -11.86
N GLY A 164 -17.85 -9.59 -11.31
CA GLY A 164 -18.61 -10.72 -11.83
C GLY A 164 -18.01 -12.10 -11.57
N LYS A 165 -16.93 -12.21 -10.79
CA LYS A 165 -16.27 -13.46 -10.45
C LYS A 165 -16.38 -13.73 -8.95
N GLU A 166 -16.65 -14.99 -8.58
CA GLU A 166 -16.72 -15.41 -7.18
C GLU A 166 -15.33 -15.45 -6.54
N HIS A 167 -15.24 -14.92 -5.31
CA HIS A 167 -14.06 -14.92 -4.48
C HIS A 167 -14.41 -15.39 -3.07
N GLN A 168 -13.58 -16.25 -2.52
CA GLN A 168 -13.71 -16.69 -1.13
C GLN A 168 -13.03 -15.69 -0.20
N VAL A 169 -13.75 -15.24 0.82
CA VAL A 169 -13.18 -14.37 1.87
C VAL A 169 -12.24 -15.20 2.74
N CYS A 170 -10.94 -14.92 2.70
CA CYS A 170 -9.93 -15.58 3.53
C CYS A 170 -9.60 -14.81 4.80
N GLY A 171 -9.93 -13.51 4.83
CA GLY A 171 -9.71 -12.66 6.00
C GLY A 171 -10.57 -11.41 6.00
N VAL A 172 -10.78 -10.88 7.19
CA VAL A 172 -11.42 -9.58 7.42
C VAL A 172 -10.50 -8.77 8.31
N VAL A 173 -10.15 -7.56 7.87
CA VAL A 173 -9.28 -6.65 8.61
C VAL A 173 -10.08 -5.46 9.15
N LYS A 174 -9.64 -4.92 10.27
CA LYS A 174 -10.17 -3.66 10.80
C LYS A 174 -10.00 -2.54 9.77
N ASP A 175 -10.97 -1.63 9.71
CA ASP A 175 -10.91 -0.49 8.79
C ASP A 175 -9.67 0.37 9.04
N ALA A 176 -8.91 0.65 7.98
CA ALA A 176 -7.82 1.62 8.00
C ALA A 176 -8.34 3.01 7.70
N SER A 177 -7.69 4.03 8.23
CA SER A 177 -8.07 5.41 7.98
C SER A 177 -7.81 5.83 6.53
N THR A 178 -8.72 6.59 5.94
CA THR A 178 -8.52 7.21 4.61
C THR A 178 -7.35 8.20 4.56
N ILE A 179 -6.83 8.60 5.72
CA ILE A 179 -5.61 9.40 5.85
C ILE A 179 -4.36 8.60 5.44
N THR A 180 -4.45 7.26 5.46
CA THR A 180 -3.41 6.34 5.00
C THR A 180 -3.79 5.68 3.67
N PRO A 181 -3.74 6.40 2.55
CA PRO A 181 -4.30 5.94 1.27
C PRO A 181 -3.60 4.71 0.70
N VAL A 182 -2.37 4.42 1.13
CA VAL A 182 -1.61 3.24 0.68
C VAL A 182 -2.02 1.96 1.39
N THR A 183 -2.77 2.08 2.48
CA THR A 183 -3.20 0.95 3.33
C THR A 183 -4.71 0.89 3.52
N SER A 184 -5.46 1.92 3.11
CA SER A 184 -6.91 1.99 3.24
C SER A 184 -7.60 1.54 1.96
N ALA A 185 -8.29 0.40 2.02
CA ALA A 185 -9.16 -0.08 0.94
C ALA A 185 -10.33 -0.89 1.52
N ASP A 186 -11.39 -1.02 0.71
CA ASP A 186 -12.53 -1.87 1.01
C ASP A 186 -12.21 -3.35 0.76
N VAL A 187 -11.37 -3.60 -0.26
CA VAL A 187 -11.08 -4.94 -0.79
C VAL A 187 -9.58 -5.07 -1.07
N TYR A 188 -9.00 -6.18 -0.63
CA TYR A 188 -7.60 -6.51 -0.92
C TYR A 188 -7.54 -7.83 -1.69
N LEU A 189 -6.84 -7.82 -2.82
CA LEU A 189 -6.70 -8.95 -3.73
C LEU A 189 -5.23 -9.33 -3.93
N PRO A 190 -4.92 -10.60 -4.24
CA PRO A 190 -3.57 -10.98 -4.64
C PRO A 190 -3.10 -10.27 -5.91
N LEU A 191 -1.83 -9.92 -5.99
CA LEU A 191 -1.20 -9.35 -7.19
C LEU A 191 -1.36 -10.23 -8.43
N SER A 192 -1.44 -11.55 -8.27
CA SER A 192 -1.62 -12.51 -9.36
C SER A 192 -2.92 -12.34 -10.15
N HIS A 193 -3.91 -11.64 -9.60
CA HIS A 193 -5.13 -11.31 -10.34
C HIS A 193 -4.89 -10.35 -11.52
N VAL A 194 -3.73 -9.70 -11.57
CA VAL A 194 -3.28 -8.87 -12.69
C VAL A 194 -1.90 -9.35 -13.17
N PRO A 195 -1.84 -10.39 -14.01
CA PRO A 195 -0.57 -10.99 -14.46
C PRO A 195 0.41 -10.01 -15.10
N SER A 196 -0.10 -8.93 -15.71
CA SER A 196 0.74 -7.88 -16.29
C SER A 196 1.60 -7.13 -15.26
N VAL A 197 1.32 -7.29 -13.95
CA VAL A 197 2.13 -6.72 -12.87
C VAL A 197 3.54 -7.33 -12.84
N PHE A 198 3.65 -8.61 -13.25
CA PHE A 198 4.93 -9.31 -13.30
C PHE A 198 5.70 -9.08 -14.60
N GLN A 199 5.09 -8.40 -15.58
CA GLN A 199 5.77 -8.00 -16.80
C GLN A 199 6.63 -6.75 -16.53
N ALA A 200 7.90 -6.83 -16.86
CA ALA A 200 8.85 -5.76 -16.62
C ALA A 200 9.73 -5.52 -17.87
N ASN A 201 10.27 -4.33 -17.98
CA ASN A 201 11.34 -3.98 -18.92
C ASN A 201 12.55 -3.54 -18.08
N GLY A 202 13.44 -4.47 -17.76
CA GLY A 202 14.50 -4.26 -16.79
C GLY A 202 13.93 -3.98 -15.40
N LEU A 203 14.34 -2.88 -14.79
CA LEU A 203 13.81 -2.44 -13.49
C LEU A 203 12.50 -1.65 -13.57
N LEU A 204 12.00 -1.37 -14.77
CA LEU A 204 10.74 -0.66 -14.99
C LEU A 204 9.57 -1.66 -14.94
N GLY A 205 8.58 -1.38 -14.14
CA GLY A 205 7.44 -2.28 -13.92
C GLY A 205 6.17 -1.58 -13.48
N ARG A 206 5.36 -2.26 -12.69
CA ARG A 206 4.02 -1.81 -12.30
C ARG A 206 3.73 -1.93 -10.82
N VAL A 207 4.76 -2.07 -9.96
CA VAL A 207 4.57 -2.18 -8.52
C VAL A 207 5.19 -1.01 -7.77
N HIS A 208 4.68 -0.76 -6.59
CA HIS A 208 5.34 0.01 -5.55
C HIS A 208 5.88 -0.96 -4.52
N LEU A 209 7.10 -0.76 -4.06
CA LEU A 209 7.73 -1.55 -3.01
C LEU A 209 7.70 -0.79 -1.69
N TYR A 210 7.30 -1.49 -0.65
CA TYR A 210 7.31 -1.04 0.73
C TYR A 210 8.29 -1.89 1.50
N MET A 211 9.21 -1.27 2.20
CA MET A 211 10.31 -1.92 2.88
C MET A 211 10.42 -1.39 4.29
N THR A 212 10.68 -2.26 5.25
CA THR A 212 11.04 -1.83 6.60
C THR A 212 12.52 -2.13 6.82
N SER A 213 13.25 -1.15 7.34
CA SER A 213 14.60 -1.36 7.85
C SER A 213 14.57 -2.13 9.17
N THR A 214 15.67 -2.73 9.54
CA THR A 214 15.84 -3.48 10.79
C THR A 214 15.61 -2.57 11.99
N ASP A 215 16.15 -1.34 11.92
CA ASP A 215 15.92 -0.26 12.88
C ASP A 215 15.74 1.06 12.13
N ALA A 216 15.12 2.07 12.76
CA ALA A 216 14.93 3.39 12.14
C ALA A 216 16.27 4.10 11.85
N SER A 217 17.31 3.83 12.63
CA SER A 217 18.67 4.33 12.37
C SER A 217 19.31 3.75 11.12
N ASP A 218 18.85 2.59 10.65
CA ASP A 218 19.40 1.88 9.49
C ASP A 218 18.82 2.36 8.15
N ASN A 219 17.87 3.28 8.17
CA ASN A 219 17.22 3.80 6.98
C ASN A 219 18.20 4.30 5.90
N GLU A 220 19.26 5.02 6.32
CA GLU A 220 20.24 5.54 5.37
C GLU A 220 21.15 4.43 4.81
N MET A 221 21.47 3.41 5.62
CA MET A 221 22.22 2.24 5.19
C MET A 221 21.41 1.43 4.17
N LEU A 222 20.13 1.16 4.46
CA LEU A 222 19.24 0.49 3.52
C LEU A 222 19.08 1.28 2.21
N ARG A 223 19.01 2.61 2.26
CA ARG A 223 18.99 3.45 1.06
C ARG A 223 20.27 3.32 0.22
N ALA A 224 21.41 3.23 0.86
CA ALA A 224 22.69 3.01 0.19
C ALA A 224 22.75 1.63 -0.46
N GLU A 225 22.34 0.58 0.23
CA GLU A 225 22.26 -0.78 -0.29
C GLU A 225 21.34 -0.88 -1.53
N ILE A 226 20.15 -0.25 -1.45
CA ILE A 226 19.24 -0.18 -2.61
C ILE A 226 19.91 0.47 -3.83
N LYS A 227 20.66 1.57 -3.61
CA LYS A 227 21.40 2.23 -4.70
C LYS A 227 22.50 1.33 -5.27
N ASP A 228 23.20 0.59 -4.42
CA ASP A 228 24.26 -0.32 -4.84
C ASP A 228 23.71 -1.50 -5.65
N VAL A 229 22.54 -2.04 -5.28
CA VAL A 229 21.84 -3.06 -6.06
C VAL A 229 21.46 -2.52 -7.44
N ILE A 230 20.91 -1.31 -7.53
CA ILE A 230 20.56 -0.67 -8.80
C ILE A 230 21.83 -0.41 -9.66
N ASN A 231 22.93 0.04 -9.03
CA ASN A 231 24.16 0.30 -9.73
C ASN A 231 24.79 -0.98 -10.29
N ARG A 232 24.80 -2.07 -9.53
CA ARG A 232 25.27 -3.38 -10.01
C ARG A 232 24.46 -3.86 -11.21
N TYR A 233 23.13 -3.80 -11.11
CA TYR A 233 22.26 -4.14 -12.23
C TYR A 233 22.60 -3.34 -13.50
N ASN A 234 22.80 -2.03 -13.36
CA ASN A 234 23.14 -1.16 -14.50
C ASN A 234 24.53 -1.45 -15.11
N GLN A 235 25.45 -2.02 -14.35
CA GLN A 235 26.78 -2.42 -14.85
C GLN A 235 26.74 -3.77 -15.59
N GLU A 236 25.86 -4.68 -15.16
CA GLU A 236 25.72 -6.00 -15.78
C GLU A 236 24.92 -5.94 -17.11
N ASP A 237 24.02 -4.98 -17.24
CA ASP A 237 23.15 -4.79 -18.42
C ASP A 237 23.80 -3.91 -19.51
N THR A 238 25.13 -3.62 -19.39
CA THR A 238 25.92 -2.78 -20.33
C THR A 238 26.93 -3.57 -21.12
#